data_2da5552b9c6154ad61f0a4ac24024808
#
_entry.id   2da5552b9c6154ad61f0a4ac24024808
#
_cell.length_a   1.000
_cell.length_b   1.000
_cell.length_c   1.000
_cell.angle_alpha   90.00
_cell.angle_beta   90.00
_cell.angle_gamma   90.00
#
_symmetry.space_group_name_H-M   'P 1'
#
loop_
_entity.id
_entity.type
_entity.pdbx_description
1 polymer ?
#
loop_
_entity_poly.entity_id
_entity_poly.type
_entity_poly.pdbx_seq_one_letter_code
_entity_poly.pdbx_strand_id
1 'polypeptide(L)'
;TIVNRVDFNSKNKYMITTVEMDDSNITYIKGAPEVIKNYCKNQEAIPDVSKQQKLGRRCIAFAHKTTVGKYSLDSFIWDGYVAIEDPVRTNVPDAIRVARNAGIKVKIVTGDNPETACSIAKDANISDKPNYMLGCDIAGQTISNLTKTDVFARTRPEDKQELVKKFQQIGEVVASVGDGSNDSAALNQAEVGIAMNNGTDIAKNAADV
;
A
#
# COMPACT_ATOMS: atom_id res chain seq x y z
N THR A 1 5.75 -13.27 30.88
CA THR A 1 4.47 -13.76 30.35
C THR A 1 3.71 -12.61 29.68
N ILE A 2 2.96 -12.84 28.57
CA ILE A 2 2.06 -11.84 27.99
C ILE A 2 0.79 -11.83 28.84
N VAL A 3 0.49 -10.68 29.44
CA VAL A 3 -0.69 -10.50 30.34
C VAL A 3 -1.83 -9.73 29.68
N ASN A 4 -1.54 -8.96 28.61
CA ASN A 4 -2.57 -8.27 27.82
C ASN A 4 -2.12 -8.09 26.39
N ARG A 5 -3.08 -8.18 25.45
CA ARG A 5 -2.84 -7.93 24.02
C ARG A 5 -4.07 -7.28 23.38
N VAL A 6 -3.82 -6.22 22.65
CA VAL A 6 -4.80 -5.59 21.75
C VAL A 6 -4.26 -5.76 20.34
N ASP A 7 -4.95 -6.55 19.52
CA ASP A 7 -4.53 -6.79 18.15
C ASP A 7 -4.73 -5.55 17.28
N PHE A 8 -3.95 -5.48 16.20
CA PHE A 8 -4.06 -4.40 15.22
C PHE A 8 -5.45 -4.37 14.58
N ASN A 9 -6.02 -3.18 14.48
CA ASN A 9 -7.15 -2.93 13.60
C ASN A 9 -6.94 -1.65 12.77
N SER A 10 -7.54 -1.60 11.61
CA SER A 10 -7.38 -0.50 10.65
C SER A 10 -7.96 0.83 11.13
N LYS A 11 -8.92 0.80 12.06
CA LYS A 11 -9.54 2.00 12.65
C LYS A 11 -8.59 2.69 13.63
N ASN A 12 -7.98 1.90 14.53
CA ASN A 12 -7.08 2.42 15.56
C ASN A 12 -5.64 2.60 15.06
N LYS A 13 -5.22 1.80 14.05
CA LYS A 13 -3.89 1.81 13.43
C LYS A 13 -2.74 1.50 14.40
N TYR A 14 -2.99 0.79 15.48
CA TYR A 14 -1.98 0.32 16.42
C TYR A 14 -2.29 -1.08 16.96
N MET A 15 -1.29 -1.72 17.52
CA MET A 15 -1.43 -2.89 18.40
C MET A 15 -0.65 -2.67 19.69
N ILE A 16 -1.07 -3.35 20.76
CA ILE A 16 -0.47 -3.26 22.09
C ILE A 16 -0.18 -4.67 22.61
N THR A 17 0.93 -4.80 23.32
CA THR A 17 1.29 -6.03 24.06
C THR A 17 1.86 -5.63 25.41
N THR A 18 1.29 -6.15 26.49
CA THR A 18 1.81 -5.98 27.85
C THR A 18 2.47 -7.28 28.30
N VAL A 19 3.70 -7.18 28.75
CA VAL A 19 4.50 -8.29 29.24
C VAL A 19 4.77 -8.10 30.72
N GLU A 20 4.57 -9.16 31.48
CA GLU A 20 4.91 -9.22 32.90
C GLU A 20 6.41 -9.41 33.07
N MET A 21 7.03 -8.58 33.89
CA MET A 21 8.45 -8.60 34.26
C MET A 21 8.52 -8.46 35.78
N ASP A 22 9.15 -9.37 36.47
CA ASP A 22 9.33 -9.47 37.93
C ASP A 22 8.39 -8.60 38.79
N ASP A 23 8.72 -7.34 39.04
CA ASP A 23 7.94 -6.42 39.87
C ASP A 23 7.12 -5.39 39.08
N SER A 24 7.08 -5.45 37.74
CA SER A 24 6.42 -4.48 36.90
C SER A 24 5.93 -5.07 35.59
N ASN A 25 5.03 -4.37 34.92
CA ASN A 25 4.60 -4.71 33.55
C ASN A 25 5.19 -3.71 32.55
N ILE A 26 5.69 -4.20 31.43
CA ILE A 26 6.09 -3.35 30.32
C ILE A 26 5.01 -3.46 29.24
N THR A 27 4.46 -2.32 28.84
CA THR A 27 3.50 -2.24 27.76
C THR A 27 4.19 -1.66 26.54
N TYR A 28 4.18 -2.40 25.46
CA TYR A 28 4.67 -2.00 24.13
C TYR A 28 3.50 -1.62 23.24
N ILE A 29 3.66 -0.55 22.49
CA ILE A 29 2.72 -0.14 21.45
C ILE A 29 3.47 0.01 20.13
N LYS A 30 2.89 -0.48 19.03
CA LYS A 30 3.40 -0.26 17.67
C LYS A 30 2.27 0.10 16.72
N GLY A 31 2.55 0.93 15.73
CA GLY A 31 1.55 1.34 14.75
C GLY A 31 1.97 2.49 13.86
N ALA A 32 0.99 3.19 13.30
CA ALA A 32 1.23 4.35 12.47
C ALA A 32 1.92 5.47 13.27
N PRO A 33 3.04 6.04 12.77
CA PRO A 33 3.82 7.03 13.53
C PRO A 33 3.01 8.21 14.07
N GLU A 34 2.09 8.73 13.25
CA GLU A 34 1.20 9.83 13.61
C GLU A 34 0.26 9.49 14.76
N VAL A 35 -0.11 8.20 14.89
CA VAL A 35 -0.98 7.71 15.98
C VAL A 35 -0.16 7.47 17.24
N ILE A 36 0.98 6.78 17.13
CA ILE A 36 1.84 6.47 18.28
C ILE A 36 2.35 7.73 18.94
N LYS A 37 2.74 8.74 18.16
CA LYS A 37 3.19 10.04 18.64
C LYS A 37 2.20 10.66 19.64
N ASN A 38 0.90 10.56 19.39
CA ASN A 38 -0.15 11.15 20.24
C ASN A 38 -0.22 10.52 21.63
N TYR A 39 0.29 9.30 21.80
CA TYR A 39 0.33 8.59 23.09
C TYR A 39 1.67 8.77 23.83
N CYS A 40 2.66 9.39 23.21
CA CYS A 40 3.99 9.56 23.77
C CYS A 40 4.15 10.84 24.59
N LYS A 41 5.05 10.79 25.58
CA LYS A 41 5.59 11.99 26.25
C LYS A 41 6.52 12.74 25.27
N ASN A 42 6.71 14.04 25.51
CA ASN A 42 7.69 14.86 24.77
C ASN A 42 7.53 14.78 23.24
N GLN A 43 6.32 14.95 22.75
CA GLN A 43 5.97 14.81 21.32
C GLN A 43 6.81 15.70 20.38
N GLU A 44 7.32 16.84 20.89
CA GLU A 44 8.17 17.77 20.14
C GLU A 44 9.55 17.18 19.82
N ALA A 45 10.05 16.27 20.67
CA ALA A 45 11.34 15.60 20.47
C ALA A 45 11.26 14.39 19.50
N ILE A 46 10.04 13.99 19.07
CA ILE A 46 9.85 12.85 18.17
C ILE A 46 10.19 13.27 16.75
N PRO A 47 11.09 12.52 16.07
CA PRO A 47 11.50 12.83 14.71
C PRO A 47 10.33 12.92 13.72
N ASP A 48 10.44 13.83 12.76
CA ASP A 48 9.51 13.92 11.65
C ASP A 48 9.71 12.75 10.67
N VAL A 49 8.75 11.86 10.63
CA VAL A 49 8.75 10.65 9.78
C VAL A 49 8.25 10.96 8.36
N SER A 50 7.66 12.13 8.14
CA SER A 50 7.04 12.51 6.86
C SER A 50 8.00 12.44 5.67
N LYS A 51 9.30 12.69 5.90
CA LYS A 51 10.33 12.58 4.86
C LYS A 51 10.45 11.15 4.33
N GLN A 52 10.37 10.15 5.20
CA GLN A 52 10.44 8.74 4.80
C GLN A 52 9.16 8.32 4.06
N GLN A 53 8.01 8.78 4.55
CA GLN A 53 6.71 8.50 3.90
C GLN A 53 6.63 9.13 2.50
N LYS A 54 7.18 10.34 2.30
CA LYS A 54 7.27 10.99 0.98
C LYS A 54 8.16 10.24 -0.02
N LEU A 55 9.09 9.40 0.47
CA LEU A 55 9.89 8.48 -0.34
C LEU A 55 9.15 7.16 -0.62
N GLY A 56 7.86 7.06 -0.33
CA GLY A 56 7.07 5.85 -0.55
C GLY A 56 7.28 4.76 0.51
N ARG A 57 8.05 5.03 1.58
CA ARG A 57 8.36 4.05 2.62
C ARG A 57 7.20 3.90 3.60
N ARG A 58 6.87 2.66 3.92
CA ARG A 58 5.92 2.35 4.99
C ARG A 58 6.62 2.47 6.34
N CYS A 59 6.15 3.39 7.18
CA CYS A 59 6.74 3.61 8.49
C CYS A 59 5.89 2.99 9.60
N ILE A 60 6.56 2.29 10.52
CA ILE A 60 5.95 1.71 11.73
C ILE A 60 6.73 2.24 12.92
N ALA A 61 6.05 2.91 13.84
CA ALA A 61 6.62 3.42 15.07
C ALA A 61 6.43 2.45 16.24
N PHE A 62 7.32 2.57 17.21
CA PHE A 62 7.36 1.77 18.42
C PHE A 62 7.51 2.70 19.63
N ALA A 63 6.81 2.38 20.70
CA ALA A 63 6.96 3.03 21.98
C ALA A 63 6.66 2.03 23.11
N HIS A 64 7.19 2.30 24.30
CA HIS A 64 6.93 1.49 25.47
C HIS A 64 6.62 2.35 26.70
N LYS A 65 6.12 1.71 27.75
CA LYS A 65 6.06 2.27 29.09
C LYS A 65 6.09 1.17 30.15
N THR A 66 6.68 1.49 31.29
CA THR A 66 6.53 0.68 32.48
C THR A 66 5.19 1.01 33.15
N THR A 67 4.39 0.01 33.44
CA THR A 67 3.07 0.16 34.04
C THR A 67 3.05 -0.51 35.41
N VAL A 68 2.74 0.27 36.44
CA VAL A 68 2.42 -0.24 37.76
C VAL A 68 0.94 0.04 37.99
N GLY A 69 0.13 -1.02 38.15
CA GLY A 69 -1.32 -0.90 38.33
C GLY A 69 -2.14 -0.82 37.06
N LYS A 70 -3.14 0.08 37.03
CA LYS A 70 -4.15 0.13 35.94
C LYS A 70 -3.57 0.63 34.63
N TYR A 71 -3.89 -0.07 33.53
CA TYR A 71 -3.52 0.28 32.18
C TYR A 71 -4.12 1.63 31.73
N SER A 72 -3.31 2.46 31.07
CA SER A 72 -3.73 3.71 30.40
C SER A 72 -3.07 3.83 29.03
N LEU A 73 -3.70 4.56 28.10
CA LEU A 73 -3.21 4.81 26.74
C LEU A 73 -2.48 6.14 26.62
N ASP A 74 -1.57 6.43 27.54
CA ASP A 74 -0.83 7.69 27.57
C ASP A 74 0.59 7.49 28.10
N SER A 75 1.38 8.52 28.02
CA SER A 75 2.70 8.61 28.67
C SER A 75 3.72 7.55 28.21
N PHE A 76 3.62 7.07 26.98
CA PHE A 76 4.64 6.20 26.38
C PHE A 76 5.95 6.94 26.13
N ILE A 77 7.03 6.21 26.16
CA ILE A 77 8.37 6.64 25.74
C ILE A 77 8.55 6.18 24.29
N TRP A 78 8.86 7.11 23.40
CA TRP A 78 9.14 6.80 22.00
C TRP A 78 10.46 6.06 21.87
N ASP A 79 10.43 4.85 21.28
CA ASP A 79 11.63 4.02 21.05
C ASP A 79 12.27 4.31 19.69
N GLY A 80 11.43 4.60 18.68
CA GLY A 80 11.87 4.81 17.33
C GLY A 80 10.83 4.41 16.29
N TYR A 81 11.29 4.35 15.05
CA TYR A 81 10.50 3.82 13.95
C TYR A 81 11.37 3.04 12.98
N VAL A 82 10.75 2.16 12.22
CA VAL A 82 11.34 1.52 11.04
C VAL A 82 10.65 2.05 9.79
N ALA A 83 11.44 2.34 8.76
CA ALA A 83 10.96 2.66 7.43
C ALA A 83 11.19 1.43 6.54
N ILE A 84 10.11 0.85 6.06
CA ILE A 84 10.10 -0.36 5.25
C ILE A 84 9.95 0.09 3.80
N GLU A 85 10.87 -0.32 2.97
CA GLU A 85 10.86 -0.12 1.53
C GLU A 85 10.77 -1.47 0.85
N ASP A 86 9.90 -1.57 -0.13
CA ASP A 86 9.83 -2.71 -1.04
C ASP A 86 10.27 -2.18 -2.42
N PRO A 87 11.58 -2.25 -2.74
CA PRO A 87 12.11 -1.66 -3.95
C PRO A 87 11.63 -2.41 -5.18
N VAL A 88 11.46 -1.67 -6.27
CA VAL A 88 11.21 -2.26 -7.58
C VAL A 88 12.36 -3.20 -7.94
N ARG A 89 12.04 -4.41 -8.41
CA ARG A 89 13.05 -5.39 -8.82
C ARG A 89 13.90 -4.82 -9.94
N THR A 90 15.20 -5.11 -9.92
CA THR A 90 16.20 -4.52 -10.83
C THR A 90 15.93 -4.77 -12.31
N ASN A 91 15.21 -5.84 -12.66
CA ASN A 91 14.87 -6.19 -14.05
C ASN A 91 13.58 -5.51 -14.54
N VAL A 92 12.77 -4.90 -13.67
CA VAL A 92 11.48 -4.29 -14.04
C VAL A 92 11.64 -3.10 -14.98
N PRO A 93 12.56 -2.13 -14.75
CA PRO A 93 12.74 -1.00 -15.66
C PRO A 93 13.06 -1.43 -17.10
N ASP A 94 13.86 -2.48 -17.27
CA ASP A 94 14.17 -3.03 -18.59
C ASP A 94 12.96 -3.72 -19.22
N ALA A 95 12.18 -4.48 -18.44
CA ALA A 95 10.95 -5.11 -18.92
C ALA A 95 9.92 -4.06 -19.38
N ILE A 96 9.75 -2.99 -18.62
CA ILE A 96 8.87 -1.85 -18.99
C ILE A 96 9.35 -1.19 -20.29
N ARG A 97 10.66 -1.01 -20.46
CA ARG A 97 11.24 -0.46 -21.70
C ARG A 97 10.94 -1.35 -22.90
N VAL A 98 11.07 -2.66 -22.75
CA VAL A 98 10.76 -3.64 -23.81
C VAL A 98 9.27 -3.59 -24.17
N ALA A 99 8.39 -3.60 -23.18
CA ALA A 99 6.94 -3.49 -23.39
C ALA A 99 6.57 -2.19 -24.13
N ARG A 100 7.14 -1.07 -23.71
CA ARG A 100 6.92 0.24 -24.36
C ARG A 100 7.39 0.26 -25.81
N ASN A 101 8.54 -0.32 -26.10
CA ASN A 101 9.07 -0.46 -27.48
C ASN A 101 8.17 -1.32 -28.36
N ALA A 102 7.45 -2.27 -27.76
CA ALA A 102 6.43 -3.08 -28.43
C ALA A 102 5.06 -2.35 -28.57
N GLY A 103 4.96 -1.09 -28.15
CA GLY A 103 3.72 -0.31 -28.23
C GLY A 103 2.76 -0.52 -27.05
N ILE A 104 3.16 -1.29 -26.03
CA ILE A 104 2.33 -1.57 -24.85
C ILE A 104 2.39 -0.39 -23.86
N LYS A 105 1.24 0.13 -23.47
CA LYS A 105 1.10 1.16 -22.45
C LYS A 105 0.93 0.50 -21.09
N VAL A 106 1.93 0.61 -20.21
CA VAL A 106 1.87 0.04 -18.86
C VAL A 106 1.32 1.08 -17.88
N LYS A 107 0.40 0.67 -17.03
CA LYS A 107 -0.23 1.50 -16.00
C LYS A 107 -0.23 0.76 -14.66
N ILE A 108 -0.12 1.52 -13.56
CA ILE A 108 -0.26 0.97 -12.20
C ILE A 108 -1.70 1.17 -11.72
N VAL A 109 -2.30 0.12 -11.18
CA VAL A 109 -3.64 0.14 -10.57
C VAL A 109 -3.54 -0.50 -9.17
N THR A 110 -3.65 0.31 -8.11
CA THR A 110 -3.36 -0.13 -6.75
C THR A 110 -4.29 0.46 -5.69
N GLY A 111 -4.49 -0.27 -4.60
CA GLY A 111 -5.14 0.25 -3.39
C GLY A 111 -4.24 1.17 -2.54
N ASP A 112 -2.95 1.29 -2.86
CA ASP A 112 -2.00 2.15 -2.16
C ASP A 112 -2.30 3.64 -2.35
N ASN A 113 -1.62 4.49 -1.55
CA ASN A 113 -1.73 5.93 -1.71
C ASN A 113 -0.99 6.41 -2.96
N PRO A 114 -1.37 7.60 -3.50
CA PRO A 114 -0.80 8.15 -4.73
C PRO A 114 0.72 8.37 -4.67
N GLU A 115 1.24 8.81 -3.54
CA GLU A 115 2.65 9.13 -3.36
C GLU A 115 3.52 7.88 -3.52
N THR A 116 3.15 6.80 -2.85
CA THR A 116 3.83 5.49 -2.96
C THR A 116 3.75 4.96 -4.38
N ALA A 117 2.56 4.97 -4.98
CA ALA A 117 2.33 4.42 -6.31
C ALA A 117 3.07 5.21 -7.41
N CYS A 118 3.14 6.55 -7.29
CA CYS A 118 3.92 7.39 -8.20
C CYS A 118 5.43 7.17 -8.04
N SER A 119 5.92 6.96 -6.81
CA SER A 119 7.33 6.59 -6.60
C SER A 119 7.69 5.29 -7.30
N ILE A 120 6.85 4.26 -7.14
CA ILE A 120 7.02 2.96 -7.81
C ILE A 120 6.97 3.12 -9.35
N ALA A 121 6.04 3.93 -9.88
CA ALA A 121 5.93 4.17 -11.32
C ALA A 121 7.18 4.83 -11.89
N LYS A 122 7.79 5.74 -11.15
CA LYS A 122 9.05 6.39 -11.51
C LYS A 122 10.22 5.40 -11.47
N ASP A 123 10.36 4.66 -10.38
CA ASP A 123 11.44 3.68 -10.19
C ASP A 123 11.35 2.53 -11.21
N ALA A 124 10.13 2.17 -11.65
CA ALA A 124 9.87 1.20 -12.70
C ALA A 124 10.06 1.76 -14.12
N ASN A 125 10.42 3.03 -14.31
CA ASN A 125 10.51 3.71 -15.62
C ASN A 125 9.19 3.71 -16.42
N ILE A 126 8.05 3.70 -15.74
CA ILE A 126 6.75 3.90 -16.41
C ILE A 126 6.62 5.36 -16.88
N SER A 127 7.01 6.32 -16.03
CA SER A 127 7.02 7.74 -16.36
C SER A 127 8.04 8.48 -15.47
N ASP A 128 8.74 9.47 -16.00
CA ASP A 128 9.65 10.34 -15.22
C ASP A 128 8.88 11.28 -14.29
N LYS A 129 7.66 11.63 -14.66
CA LYS A 129 6.73 12.48 -13.89
C LYS A 129 5.35 11.82 -13.85
N PRO A 130 5.19 10.74 -13.09
CA PRO A 130 3.93 10.01 -13.06
C PRO A 130 2.80 10.91 -12.58
N ASN A 131 1.71 10.92 -13.34
CA ASN A 131 0.46 11.50 -12.88
C ASN A 131 -0.44 10.40 -12.31
N TYR A 132 -1.38 10.80 -11.46
CA TYR A 132 -2.29 9.84 -10.86
C TYR A 132 -3.76 10.28 -10.92
N MET A 133 -4.64 9.31 -10.74
CA MET A 133 -6.07 9.45 -10.53
C MET A 133 -6.52 8.57 -9.37
N LEU A 134 -7.49 9.01 -8.58
CA LEU A 134 -8.07 8.18 -7.53
C LEU A 134 -9.10 7.21 -8.10
N GLY A 135 -9.23 6.01 -7.51
CA GLY A 135 -10.20 5.00 -7.93
C GLY A 135 -11.62 5.53 -7.99
N CYS A 136 -12.06 6.31 -6.99
CA CYS A 136 -13.40 6.90 -6.96
C CYS A 136 -13.72 7.87 -8.12
N ASP A 137 -12.70 8.38 -8.80
CA ASP A 137 -12.87 9.34 -9.89
C ASP A 137 -13.00 8.66 -11.26
N ILE A 138 -12.63 7.37 -11.38
CA ILE A 138 -12.58 6.63 -12.66
C ILE A 138 -13.92 6.65 -13.38
N ALA A 139 -15.02 6.42 -12.65
CA ALA A 139 -16.36 6.30 -13.24
C ALA A 139 -16.78 7.58 -13.98
N GLY A 140 -16.47 8.76 -13.44
CA GLY A 140 -16.84 10.07 -14.00
C GLY A 140 -15.86 10.63 -15.04
N GLN A 141 -14.74 9.95 -15.31
CA GLN A 141 -13.69 10.50 -16.17
C GLN A 141 -13.88 10.22 -17.65
N THR A 142 -13.37 11.16 -18.46
CA THR A 142 -13.28 10.98 -19.90
C THR A 142 -12.19 9.97 -20.25
N ILE A 143 -12.36 9.27 -21.36
CA ILE A 143 -11.39 8.31 -21.87
C ILE A 143 -10.01 8.96 -22.09
N SER A 144 -9.99 10.20 -22.60
CA SER A 144 -8.73 10.94 -22.81
C SER A 144 -7.95 11.14 -21.52
N ASN A 145 -8.62 11.37 -20.39
CA ASN A 145 -7.95 11.47 -19.09
C ASN A 145 -7.45 10.13 -18.61
N LEU A 146 -8.24 9.06 -18.76
CA LEU A 146 -7.83 7.69 -18.38
C LEU A 146 -6.59 7.23 -19.19
N THR A 147 -6.56 7.49 -20.48
CA THR A 147 -5.42 7.08 -21.34
C THR A 147 -4.13 7.82 -20.99
N LYS A 148 -4.21 9.06 -20.51
CA LYS A 148 -3.05 9.87 -20.09
C LYS A 148 -2.59 9.60 -18.67
N THR A 149 -3.40 8.93 -17.85
CA THR A 149 -3.07 8.63 -16.46
C THR A 149 -2.10 7.46 -16.38
N ASP A 150 -1.02 7.60 -15.62
CA ASP A 150 0.00 6.57 -15.42
C ASP A 150 -0.35 5.65 -14.23
N VAL A 151 -0.97 6.23 -13.19
CA VAL A 151 -1.23 5.57 -11.90
C VAL A 151 -2.70 5.76 -11.49
N PHE A 152 -3.37 4.67 -11.18
CA PHE A 152 -4.68 4.66 -10.53
C PHE A 152 -4.51 4.20 -9.09
N ALA A 153 -4.65 5.13 -8.14
CA ALA A 153 -4.38 4.92 -6.71
C ALA A 153 -5.68 4.81 -5.90
N ARG A 154 -5.61 4.20 -4.71
CA ARG A 154 -6.78 3.98 -3.84
C ARG A 154 -7.94 3.30 -4.55
N THR A 155 -7.63 2.41 -5.50
CA THR A 155 -8.63 1.63 -6.22
C THR A 155 -9.18 0.50 -5.36
N ARG A 156 -10.48 0.26 -5.51
CA ARG A 156 -11.18 -0.92 -5.02
C ARG A 156 -11.28 -1.97 -6.14
N PRO A 157 -11.64 -3.21 -5.84
CA PRO A 157 -11.82 -4.26 -6.86
C PRO A 157 -12.73 -3.85 -8.00
N GLU A 158 -13.84 -3.17 -7.69
CA GLU A 158 -14.81 -2.69 -8.67
C GLU A 158 -14.22 -1.63 -9.60
N ASP A 159 -13.40 -0.73 -9.06
CA ASP A 159 -12.74 0.33 -9.82
C ASP A 159 -11.74 -0.26 -10.85
N LYS A 160 -11.05 -1.36 -10.47
CA LYS A 160 -10.12 -2.08 -11.36
C LYS A 160 -10.86 -2.71 -12.55
N GLN A 161 -11.98 -3.39 -12.30
CA GLN A 161 -12.80 -3.97 -13.36
C GLN A 161 -13.41 -2.89 -14.27
N GLU A 162 -13.91 -1.80 -13.69
CA GLU A 162 -14.48 -0.68 -14.45
C GLU A 162 -13.45 -0.04 -15.39
N LEU A 163 -12.20 0.10 -14.91
CA LEU A 163 -11.11 0.62 -15.73
C LEU A 163 -10.82 -0.27 -16.95
N VAL A 164 -10.79 -1.58 -16.78
CA VAL A 164 -10.64 -2.55 -17.88
C VAL A 164 -11.76 -2.36 -18.90
N LYS A 165 -13.02 -2.35 -18.45
CA LYS A 165 -14.20 -2.14 -19.32
C LYS A 165 -14.11 -0.85 -20.11
N LYS A 166 -13.67 0.25 -19.48
CA LYS A 166 -13.54 1.56 -20.16
C LYS A 166 -12.48 1.52 -21.26
N PHE A 167 -11.36 0.86 -21.06
CA PHE A 167 -10.35 0.68 -22.11
C PHE A 167 -10.85 -0.23 -23.25
N GLN A 168 -11.57 -1.30 -22.94
CA GLN A 168 -12.20 -2.18 -23.93
C GLN A 168 -13.23 -1.45 -24.80
N GLN A 169 -14.04 -0.56 -24.20
CA GLN A 169 -15.04 0.24 -24.94
C GLN A 169 -14.45 1.13 -26.04
N ILE A 170 -13.17 1.46 -25.96
CA ILE A 170 -12.48 2.24 -26.99
C ILE A 170 -11.63 1.38 -27.93
N GLY A 171 -11.77 0.06 -27.84
CA GLY A 171 -11.08 -0.88 -28.71
C GLY A 171 -9.64 -1.18 -28.30
N GLU A 172 -9.19 -0.80 -27.10
CA GLU A 172 -7.90 -1.23 -26.57
C GLU A 172 -7.99 -2.68 -26.12
N VAL A 173 -6.93 -3.47 -26.39
CA VAL A 173 -6.75 -4.83 -25.87
C VAL A 173 -6.06 -4.71 -24.51
N VAL A 174 -6.68 -5.20 -23.47
CA VAL A 174 -6.22 -5.01 -22.09
C VAL A 174 -5.65 -6.31 -21.52
N ALA A 175 -4.40 -6.29 -21.07
CA ALA A 175 -3.86 -7.30 -20.19
C ALA A 175 -3.94 -6.81 -18.73
N SER A 176 -4.49 -7.61 -17.84
CA SER A 176 -4.51 -7.36 -16.40
C SER A 176 -3.57 -8.31 -15.68
N VAL A 177 -2.72 -7.77 -14.81
CA VAL A 177 -1.78 -8.57 -13.99
C VAL A 177 -2.11 -8.37 -12.53
N GLY A 178 -2.26 -9.45 -11.77
CA GLY A 178 -2.61 -9.39 -10.36
C GLY A 178 -2.15 -10.61 -9.56
N ASP A 179 -2.18 -10.50 -8.23
CA ASP A 179 -1.76 -11.56 -7.30
C ASP A 179 -2.81 -11.86 -6.21
N GLY A 180 -3.78 -10.98 -6.03
CA GLY A 180 -4.76 -11.06 -4.96
C GLY A 180 -6.19 -11.37 -5.41
N SER A 181 -7.02 -11.76 -4.47
CA SER A 181 -8.47 -11.92 -4.69
C SER A 181 -9.14 -10.61 -5.14
N ASN A 182 -8.54 -9.48 -4.80
CA ASN A 182 -9.02 -8.14 -5.19
C ASN A 182 -8.85 -7.86 -6.70
N ASP A 183 -8.06 -8.67 -7.40
CA ASP A 183 -7.77 -8.52 -8.83
C ASP A 183 -8.64 -9.44 -9.70
N SER A 184 -9.30 -10.44 -9.10
CA SER A 184 -10.00 -11.50 -9.84
C SER A 184 -11.03 -10.99 -10.84
N ALA A 185 -11.80 -9.97 -10.49
CA ALA A 185 -12.80 -9.38 -11.39
C ALA A 185 -12.15 -8.66 -12.58
N ALA A 186 -11.00 -8.01 -12.38
CA ALA A 186 -10.25 -7.35 -13.46
C ALA A 186 -9.50 -8.37 -14.34
N LEU A 187 -8.94 -9.43 -13.72
CA LEU A 187 -8.29 -10.53 -14.43
C LEU A 187 -9.27 -11.22 -15.39
N ASN A 188 -10.43 -11.58 -14.89
CA ASN A 188 -11.48 -12.24 -15.69
C ASN A 188 -12.09 -11.32 -16.77
N GLN A 189 -12.10 -9.99 -16.55
CA GLN A 189 -12.65 -9.02 -17.48
C GLN A 189 -11.71 -8.71 -18.64
N ALA A 190 -10.39 -8.76 -18.42
CA ALA A 190 -9.39 -8.42 -19.43
C ALA A 190 -9.36 -9.44 -20.59
N GLU A 191 -8.84 -9.05 -21.76
CA GLU A 191 -8.58 -10.00 -22.85
C GLU A 191 -7.47 -10.97 -22.51
N VAL A 192 -6.55 -10.56 -21.59
CA VAL A 192 -5.50 -11.44 -21.06
C VAL A 192 -5.37 -11.21 -19.56
N GLY A 193 -5.88 -12.11 -18.76
CA GLY A 193 -5.68 -12.15 -17.31
C GLY A 193 -4.39 -12.92 -16.98
N ILE A 194 -3.48 -12.29 -16.23
CA ILE A 194 -2.20 -12.87 -15.84
C ILE A 194 -2.11 -12.90 -14.32
N ALA A 195 -2.03 -14.10 -13.73
CA ALA A 195 -1.81 -14.24 -12.29
C ALA A 195 -0.33 -14.43 -11.98
N MET A 196 0.13 -13.77 -10.91
CA MET A 196 1.49 -14.01 -10.42
C MET A 196 1.64 -15.43 -9.87
N ASN A 197 2.80 -16.06 -10.08
CA ASN A 197 3.06 -17.43 -9.62
C ASN A 197 2.86 -17.63 -8.10
N ASN A 198 3.14 -16.61 -7.30
CA ASN A 198 2.90 -16.59 -5.85
C ASN A 198 1.54 -15.97 -5.47
N GLY A 199 0.68 -15.71 -6.44
CA GLY A 199 -0.66 -15.17 -6.22
C GLY A 199 -1.60 -16.18 -5.55
N THR A 200 -2.73 -15.67 -5.06
CA THR A 200 -3.79 -16.50 -4.45
C THR A 200 -4.43 -17.44 -5.47
N ASP A 201 -4.97 -18.57 -5.01
CA ASP A 201 -5.71 -19.50 -5.88
C ASP A 201 -6.89 -18.83 -6.57
N ILE A 202 -7.52 -17.83 -5.92
CA ILE A 202 -8.60 -17.05 -6.51
C ILE A 202 -8.12 -16.26 -7.72
N ALA A 203 -6.96 -15.60 -7.63
CA ALA A 203 -6.38 -14.87 -8.74
C ALA A 203 -5.99 -15.82 -9.89
N LYS A 204 -5.34 -16.96 -9.57
CA LYS A 204 -4.95 -17.98 -10.55
C LYS A 204 -6.14 -18.59 -11.28
N ASN A 205 -7.23 -18.83 -10.58
CA ASN A 205 -8.45 -19.39 -11.20
C ASN A 205 -9.21 -18.36 -12.06
N ALA A 206 -8.96 -17.07 -11.86
CA ALA A 206 -9.59 -15.99 -12.62
C ALA A 206 -8.73 -15.52 -13.82
N ALA A 207 -7.51 -16.01 -13.94
CA ALA A 207 -6.55 -15.62 -14.99
C ALA A 207 -6.44 -16.68 -16.08
N ASP A 208 -5.96 -16.26 -17.25
CA ASP A 208 -5.69 -17.15 -18.40
C ASP A 208 -4.30 -17.78 -18.31
N VAL A 209 -3.35 -17.06 -17.61
CA VAL A 209 -1.93 -17.44 -17.50
C VAL A 209 -1.44 -17.29 -16.06
#